data_b378f9432dfa0f8e5386f9348c9e95c8
#
_entry.id   b378f9432dfa0f8e5386f9348c9e95c8
#
_cell.length_a   1.000
_cell.length_b   1.000
_cell.length_c   1.000
_cell.angle_alpha   90.00
_cell.angle_beta   90.00
_cell.angle_gamma   90.00
#
_symmetry.space_group_name_H-M   'P 1'
#
loop_
_entity.id
_entity.type
_entity.pdbx_description
1 polymer ?
#
loop_
_entity_poly.entity_id
_entity_poly.type
_entity_poly.pdbx_seq_one_letter_code
_entity_poly.pdbx_strand_id
1 'polypeptide(L)'
;MSRPANARAAERAPSRGRGRKPSPLRKANAPRNGREQEGEGQPRGPHGALHANHIQHIDRLLGKVMLFARPADAVVSHYFRENPRLGHRERGIIAEAVFAVLRRRVEFAQFAESGSGAAPRRLALLGLAATLGRDVLTPFLYPDEAEWLDRLMTIERASLAPRVRANLPEWLHEQLLARHGDAFTAALADAWLRPAPLDLRVNLIKAAREGVLADLEAAGLTAEPTPIAPTGIRLAGKPALNQLPMFVNGLIEVQDEGSQLLCHLLAPRRGEMVVDFCAGAGGKTLALGALMRSTGRLYAFDVSDKRLGNLKPRLARSGLSNVHPVLIDSEHDAKIKRLAGKIDRVLIDAPCSGLGTLRRNPDLKWRQTPQTVLELTAKQASILEAAARLVKPGGRVVYATCSVLEAENEAIVRDFLSRHADYRLVPAAEVLAEQKIMVPGLPDDAPSLALYPHLHQTDGFFAAVLERAR
;
A
#
# COMPACT_ATOMS: atom_id res chain seq x y z
N MET A 1 -11.60 46.06 54.68
CA MET A 1 -12.03 47.36 54.11
C MET A 1 -12.44 47.05 52.68
N SER A 2 -13.67 46.82 52.52
CA SER A 2 -14.73 47.65 51.91
C SER A 2 -14.85 47.45 50.41
N ARG A 3 -15.89 46.75 50.05
CA ARG A 3 -16.63 46.76 48.76
C ARG A 3 -17.10 48.19 48.38
N PRO A 4 -17.72 48.52 47.21
CA PRO A 4 -18.74 47.70 46.56
C PRO A 4 -18.81 47.68 45.04
N ALA A 5 -19.72 46.82 44.58
CA ALA A 5 -20.36 46.60 43.33
C ALA A 5 -20.94 47.84 42.63
N ASN A 6 -21.14 47.76 41.33
CA ASN A 6 -22.39 48.23 40.68
C ASN A 6 -22.66 47.48 39.33
N ALA A 7 -23.84 46.91 39.30
CA ALA A 7 -24.52 46.34 38.14
C ALA A 7 -25.23 47.47 37.37
N ARG A 8 -25.30 47.40 36.06
CA ARG A 8 -26.37 47.98 35.24
C ARG A 8 -26.70 47.03 34.07
N ALA A 9 -27.87 46.47 34.20
CA ALA A 9 -28.66 45.87 33.13
C ALA A 9 -29.12 46.97 32.17
N ALA A 10 -29.10 46.68 30.88
CA ALA A 10 -29.80 47.43 29.85
C ALA A 10 -30.57 46.47 28.96
N GLU A 11 -31.86 46.43 29.17
CA GLU A 11 -32.89 45.86 28.29
C GLU A 11 -32.82 46.50 26.90
N ARG A 12 -32.89 45.71 25.86
CA ARG A 12 -33.31 46.16 24.52
C ARG A 12 -34.33 45.21 23.94
N ALA A 13 -35.46 45.79 23.60
CA ALA A 13 -36.65 45.22 23.03
C ALA A 13 -36.47 44.66 21.60
N PRO A 14 -37.40 43.82 21.10
CA PRO A 14 -37.30 43.09 19.86
C PRO A 14 -37.67 43.95 18.64
N SER A 15 -36.84 43.93 17.61
CA SER A 15 -37.12 44.55 16.32
C SER A 15 -37.88 43.58 15.38
N ARG A 16 -38.94 44.13 14.84
CA ARG A 16 -39.95 43.53 13.95
C ARG A 16 -39.34 42.94 12.67
N GLY A 17 -39.85 41.76 12.28
CA GLY A 17 -39.57 41.10 11.03
C GLY A 17 -40.00 41.90 9.80
N ARG A 18 -39.14 41.86 8.76
CA ARG A 18 -39.49 42.25 7.40
C ARG A 18 -39.69 40.98 6.58
N GLY A 19 -40.90 40.79 6.10
CA GLY A 19 -41.31 39.69 5.22
C GLY A 19 -40.57 39.74 3.88
N ARG A 20 -40.05 38.62 3.48
CA ARG A 20 -39.56 38.38 2.10
C ARG A 20 -40.75 37.93 1.26
N LYS A 21 -41.02 38.67 0.17
CA LYS A 21 -41.95 38.29 -0.89
C LYS A 21 -41.41 37.08 -1.69
N PRO A 22 -42.27 36.16 -2.13
CA PRO A 22 -41.88 35.03 -2.97
C PRO A 22 -41.63 35.50 -4.42
N SER A 23 -40.52 35.00 -5.03
CA SER A 23 -40.22 35.18 -6.46
C SER A 23 -41.07 34.24 -7.34
N PRO A 24 -41.42 34.67 -8.56
CA PRO A 24 -42.37 33.95 -9.38
C PRO A 24 -41.79 32.70 -10.07
N LEU A 25 -42.63 31.70 -10.16
CA LEU A 25 -42.43 30.41 -10.88
C LEU A 25 -41.97 30.61 -12.33
N ARG A 26 -40.83 30.00 -12.68
CA ARG A 26 -40.40 29.85 -14.06
C ARG A 26 -41.27 28.79 -14.76
N LYS A 27 -41.86 29.20 -15.86
CA LYS A 27 -42.68 28.38 -16.77
C LYS A 27 -41.85 27.23 -17.34
N ALA A 28 -42.45 26.04 -17.34
CA ALA A 28 -41.99 24.88 -18.05
C ALA A 28 -41.98 25.12 -19.60
N ASN A 29 -40.84 24.86 -20.24
CA ASN A 29 -40.78 24.81 -21.70
C ASN A 29 -41.08 23.40 -22.18
N ALA A 30 -41.96 23.33 -23.16
CA ALA A 30 -42.41 22.13 -23.87
C ALA A 30 -41.26 21.49 -24.69
N PRO A 31 -41.35 20.17 -25.04
CA PRO A 31 -40.30 19.45 -25.74
C PRO A 31 -40.27 19.82 -27.23
N ARG A 32 -39.10 20.15 -27.74
CA ARG A 32 -38.82 20.21 -29.16
C ARG A 32 -38.45 18.82 -29.68
N ASN A 33 -39.33 18.24 -30.47
CA ASN A 33 -39.02 17.10 -31.31
C ASN A 33 -38.03 17.50 -32.43
N GLY A 34 -36.89 16.82 -32.43
CA GLY A 34 -35.93 16.82 -33.54
C GLY A 34 -35.26 15.45 -33.55
N ARG A 35 -35.74 14.54 -34.36
CA ARG A 35 -35.11 13.27 -34.69
C ARG A 35 -33.88 13.57 -35.55
N GLU A 36 -32.71 13.26 -35.04
CA GLU A 36 -31.55 12.88 -35.85
C GLU A 36 -31.13 11.48 -35.40
N GLN A 37 -31.07 10.57 -36.38
CA GLN A 37 -30.61 9.20 -36.22
C GLN A 37 -29.11 9.24 -35.95
N GLU A 38 -28.71 8.97 -34.71
CA GLU A 38 -27.33 8.64 -34.40
C GLU A 38 -27.12 7.14 -34.56
N GLY A 39 -26.10 6.82 -35.35
CA GLY A 39 -25.67 5.48 -35.68
C GLY A 39 -25.37 4.61 -34.47
N GLU A 40 -25.53 3.32 -34.63
CA GLU A 40 -25.26 2.25 -33.69
C GLU A 40 -23.86 2.43 -33.06
N GLY A 41 -23.84 2.82 -31.81
CA GLY A 41 -22.62 2.97 -31.04
C GLY A 41 -21.98 1.60 -30.76
N GLN A 42 -20.76 1.42 -31.24
CA GLN A 42 -19.89 0.32 -30.83
C GLN A 42 -19.83 0.22 -29.30
N PRO A 43 -19.77 -0.99 -28.73
CA PRO A 43 -19.70 -1.18 -27.29
C PRO A 43 -18.44 -0.48 -26.75
N ARG A 44 -18.64 0.53 -25.91
CA ARG A 44 -17.56 1.24 -25.20
C ARG A 44 -16.88 0.25 -24.26
N GLY A 45 -15.64 -0.13 -24.57
CA GLY A 45 -14.80 -0.95 -23.69
C GLY A 45 -14.66 -0.31 -22.29
N PRO A 46 -14.25 -1.07 -21.28
CA PRO A 46 -14.17 -0.63 -19.88
C PRO A 46 -13.17 0.54 -19.65
N HIS A 47 -12.33 0.87 -20.61
CA HIS A 47 -11.40 1.99 -20.60
C HIS A 47 -11.96 3.12 -21.48
N GLY A 48 -12.08 4.33 -20.93
CA GLY A 48 -12.46 5.53 -21.68
C GLY A 48 -11.56 5.69 -22.92
N ALA A 49 -12.05 6.39 -23.95
CA ALA A 49 -11.32 6.55 -25.21
C ALA A 49 -9.92 7.13 -24.98
N LEU A 50 -8.90 6.50 -25.58
CA LEU A 50 -7.54 7.06 -25.62
C LEU A 50 -7.57 8.33 -26.51
N HIS A 51 -6.80 9.34 -26.11
CA HIS A 51 -6.62 10.58 -26.88
C HIS A 51 -5.12 10.86 -27.09
N ALA A 52 -4.78 11.53 -28.17
CA ALA A 52 -3.38 11.85 -28.51
C ALA A 52 -2.64 12.62 -27.40
N ASN A 53 -3.33 13.47 -26.65
CA ASN A 53 -2.76 14.19 -25.51
C ASN A 53 -2.33 13.29 -24.36
N HIS A 54 -2.90 12.09 -24.19
CA HIS A 54 -2.47 11.14 -23.16
C HIS A 54 -1.02 10.69 -23.38
N ILE A 55 -0.61 10.48 -24.64
CA ILE A 55 0.78 10.14 -24.98
C ILE A 55 1.72 11.25 -24.53
N GLN A 56 1.36 12.53 -24.74
CA GLN A 56 2.15 13.67 -24.30
C GLN A 56 2.20 13.79 -22.78
N HIS A 57 1.10 13.49 -22.08
CA HIS A 57 1.09 13.48 -20.62
C HIS A 57 1.97 12.37 -20.05
N ILE A 58 1.95 11.17 -20.65
CA ILE A 58 2.79 10.04 -20.24
C ILE A 58 4.26 10.39 -20.47
N ASP A 59 4.62 10.92 -21.65
CA ASP A 59 5.97 11.35 -21.97
C ASP A 59 6.52 12.35 -20.93
N ARG A 60 5.78 13.45 -20.67
CA ARG A 60 6.17 14.44 -19.66
C ARG A 60 6.30 13.86 -18.26
N LEU A 61 5.39 12.96 -17.89
CA LEU A 61 5.40 12.33 -16.59
C LEU A 61 6.54 11.33 -16.43
N LEU A 62 6.86 10.57 -17.47
CA LEU A 62 8.03 9.68 -17.52
C LEU A 62 9.32 10.48 -17.32
N GLY A 63 9.47 11.64 -17.98
CA GLY A 63 10.63 12.51 -17.76
C GLY A 63 10.83 12.95 -16.31
N LYS A 64 9.73 13.11 -15.55
CA LYS A 64 9.79 13.45 -14.11
C LYS A 64 10.06 12.21 -13.22
N VAL A 65 9.38 11.10 -13.48
CA VAL A 65 9.44 9.88 -12.66
C VAL A 65 10.77 9.16 -12.81
N MET A 66 11.32 9.12 -14.02
CA MET A 66 12.59 8.43 -14.34
C MET A 66 13.83 9.09 -13.73
N LEU A 67 13.70 10.28 -13.13
CA LEU A 67 14.75 10.88 -12.31
C LEU A 67 14.96 10.15 -10.98
N PHE A 68 13.99 9.37 -10.53
CA PHE A 68 13.99 8.59 -9.28
C PHE A 68 14.29 9.41 -8.01
N ALA A 69 14.19 10.74 -8.07
CA ALA A 69 14.45 11.65 -6.95
C ALA A 69 13.37 11.56 -5.83
N ARG A 70 12.17 11.13 -6.20
CA ARG A 70 11.00 10.98 -5.29
C ARG A 70 10.24 9.71 -5.61
N PRO A 71 9.42 9.19 -4.66
CA PRO A 71 8.49 8.10 -4.93
C PRO A 71 7.59 8.38 -6.14
N ALA A 72 7.43 7.39 -7.02
CA ALA A 72 6.69 7.57 -8.27
C ALA A 72 5.22 7.97 -8.03
N ASP A 73 4.57 7.40 -7.02
CA ASP A 73 3.20 7.73 -6.62
C ASP A 73 3.06 9.20 -6.21
N ALA A 74 4.05 9.74 -5.49
CA ALA A 74 4.08 11.14 -5.09
C ALA A 74 4.26 12.07 -6.29
N VAL A 75 5.13 11.70 -7.26
CA VAL A 75 5.34 12.45 -8.51
C VAL A 75 4.07 12.42 -9.36
N VAL A 76 3.44 11.26 -9.54
CA VAL A 76 2.18 11.09 -10.30
C VAL A 76 1.06 11.90 -9.66
N SER A 77 0.89 11.79 -8.33
CA SER A 77 -0.13 12.55 -7.60
C SER A 77 0.08 14.06 -7.71
N HIS A 78 1.32 14.52 -7.66
CA HIS A 78 1.65 15.94 -7.83
C HIS A 78 1.31 16.40 -9.25
N TYR A 79 1.72 15.65 -10.26
CA TYR A 79 1.43 15.92 -11.66
C TYR A 79 -0.07 16.06 -11.93
N PHE A 80 -0.92 15.20 -11.36
CA PHE A 80 -2.37 15.28 -11.52
C PHE A 80 -2.99 16.49 -10.81
N ARG A 81 -2.39 16.99 -9.72
CA ARG A 81 -2.81 18.27 -9.11
C ARG A 81 -2.49 19.47 -9.99
N GLU A 82 -1.35 19.44 -10.68
CA GLU A 82 -0.96 20.45 -11.65
C GLU A 82 -1.81 20.40 -12.94
N ASN A 83 -2.46 19.27 -13.22
CA ASN A 83 -3.29 19.04 -14.40
C ASN A 83 -4.75 18.67 -14.01
N PRO A 84 -5.50 19.61 -13.38
CA PRO A 84 -6.83 19.32 -12.81
C PRO A 84 -7.91 18.99 -13.85
N ARG A 85 -7.69 19.35 -15.12
CA ARG A 85 -8.62 19.05 -16.24
C ARG A 85 -8.65 17.58 -16.63
N LEU A 86 -7.62 16.78 -16.25
CA LEU A 86 -7.61 15.35 -16.48
C LEU A 86 -8.67 14.67 -15.61
N GLY A 87 -9.62 13.99 -16.23
CA GLY A 87 -10.66 13.21 -15.58
C GLY A 87 -10.11 11.96 -14.89
N HIS A 88 -10.91 11.34 -14.04
CA HIS A 88 -10.50 10.13 -13.28
C HIS A 88 -10.01 9.00 -14.19
N ARG A 89 -10.73 8.73 -15.29
CA ARG A 89 -10.37 7.68 -16.25
C ARG A 89 -9.07 7.97 -16.98
N GLU A 90 -8.87 9.22 -17.42
CA GLU A 90 -7.64 9.66 -18.09
C GLU A 90 -6.42 9.54 -17.16
N ARG A 91 -6.56 9.94 -15.89
CA ARG A 91 -5.52 9.75 -14.86
C ARG A 91 -5.18 8.27 -14.68
N GLY A 92 -6.17 7.39 -14.73
CA GLY A 92 -5.96 5.93 -14.66
C GLY A 92 -5.12 5.42 -15.84
N ILE A 93 -5.46 5.78 -17.08
CA ILE A 93 -4.71 5.40 -18.28
C ILE A 93 -3.26 5.88 -18.21
N ILE A 94 -3.07 7.16 -17.89
CA ILE A 94 -1.73 7.77 -17.80
C ILE A 94 -0.90 7.09 -16.70
N ALA A 95 -1.46 6.90 -15.51
CA ALA A 95 -0.75 6.28 -14.40
C ALA A 95 -0.35 4.83 -14.71
N GLU A 96 -1.28 4.00 -15.19
CA GLU A 96 -1.01 2.59 -15.49
C GLU A 96 0.07 2.44 -16.57
N ALA A 97 0.07 3.27 -17.62
CA ALA A 97 1.12 3.27 -18.64
C ALA A 97 2.49 3.65 -18.05
N VAL A 98 2.56 4.68 -17.21
CA VAL A 98 3.81 5.08 -16.52
C VAL A 98 4.32 3.96 -15.60
N PHE A 99 3.43 3.35 -14.81
CA PHE A 99 3.81 2.24 -13.93
C PHE A 99 4.21 0.99 -14.71
N ALA A 100 3.62 0.73 -15.90
CA ALA A 100 4.05 -0.36 -16.77
C ALA A 100 5.49 -0.15 -17.27
N VAL A 101 5.86 1.08 -17.64
CA VAL A 101 7.23 1.43 -18.02
C VAL A 101 8.20 1.22 -16.85
N LEU A 102 7.84 1.65 -15.63
CA LEU A 102 8.68 1.45 -14.45
C LEU A 102 8.89 -0.04 -14.11
N ARG A 103 7.85 -0.87 -14.28
CA ARG A 103 7.95 -2.33 -14.07
C ARG A 103 8.87 -3.00 -15.07
N ARG A 104 8.83 -2.59 -16.34
CA ARG A 104 9.56 -3.19 -17.46
C ARG A 104 10.68 -2.29 -18.01
N ARG A 105 11.29 -1.49 -17.16
CA ARG A 105 12.24 -0.46 -17.58
C ARG A 105 13.40 -0.99 -18.42
N VAL A 106 13.98 -2.13 -18.06
CA VAL A 106 15.13 -2.71 -18.78
C VAL A 106 14.68 -3.23 -20.15
N GLU A 107 13.60 -3.99 -20.20
CA GLU A 107 13.00 -4.54 -21.41
C GLU A 107 12.56 -3.41 -22.36
N PHE A 108 11.84 -2.42 -21.85
CA PHE A 108 11.36 -1.30 -22.66
C PHE A 108 12.48 -0.35 -23.12
N ALA A 109 13.54 -0.19 -22.34
CA ALA A 109 14.72 0.56 -22.79
C ALA A 109 15.38 -0.14 -23.99
N GLN A 110 15.61 -1.46 -23.92
CA GLN A 110 16.12 -2.25 -25.03
C GLN A 110 15.19 -2.18 -26.27
N PHE A 111 13.90 -2.33 -26.09
CA PHE A 111 12.94 -2.24 -27.19
C PHE A 111 12.93 -0.84 -27.83
N ALA A 112 13.02 0.20 -27.00
CA ALA A 112 13.03 1.57 -27.48
C ALA A 112 14.27 1.90 -28.34
N GLU A 113 15.40 1.22 -28.19
CA GLU A 113 16.60 1.41 -29.00
C GLU A 113 16.37 1.06 -30.47
N SER A 114 15.49 0.11 -30.77
CA SER A 114 15.21 -0.36 -32.13
C SER A 114 14.18 0.50 -32.92
N GLY A 115 13.58 1.51 -32.28
CA GLY A 115 12.59 2.38 -32.90
C GLY A 115 13.14 3.74 -33.32
N SER A 116 12.41 4.44 -34.18
CA SER A 116 12.71 5.80 -34.62
C SER A 116 12.06 6.87 -33.72
N GLY A 117 12.46 8.13 -33.87
CA GLY A 117 11.89 9.28 -33.15
C GLY A 117 12.37 9.43 -31.69
N ALA A 118 11.61 10.15 -30.87
CA ALA A 118 11.98 10.46 -29.50
C ALA A 118 11.82 9.27 -28.54
N ALA A 119 12.86 8.93 -27.78
CA ALA A 119 12.84 7.82 -26.83
C ALA A 119 11.71 7.91 -25.77
N PRO A 120 11.38 9.06 -25.18
CA PRO A 120 10.27 9.16 -24.24
C PRO A 120 8.90 8.81 -24.85
N ARG A 121 8.66 9.23 -26.13
CA ARG A 121 7.44 8.83 -26.84
C ARG A 121 7.39 7.32 -27.08
N ARG A 122 8.49 6.68 -27.46
CA ARG A 122 8.56 5.21 -27.62
C ARG A 122 8.23 4.49 -26.32
N LEU A 123 8.78 4.95 -25.19
CA LEU A 123 8.45 4.41 -23.87
C LEU A 123 6.98 4.59 -23.52
N ALA A 124 6.37 5.76 -23.86
CA ALA A 124 4.96 6.00 -23.65
C ALA A 124 4.09 5.03 -24.47
N LEU A 125 4.46 4.78 -25.74
CA LEU A 125 3.77 3.82 -26.60
C LEU A 125 3.88 2.39 -26.09
N LEU A 126 5.08 1.97 -25.62
CA LEU A 126 5.29 0.65 -24.98
C LEU A 126 4.45 0.49 -23.72
N GLY A 127 4.40 1.51 -22.86
CA GLY A 127 3.58 1.52 -21.66
C GLY A 127 2.08 1.40 -21.96
N LEU A 128 1.61 2.11 -22.96
CA LEU A 128 0.22 2.04 -23.43
C LEU A 128 -0.11 0.70 -24.09
N ALA A 129 0.78 0.19 -24.94
CA ALA A 129 0.61 -1.13 -25.57
C ALA A 129 0.51 -2.25 -24.53
N ALA A 130 1.33 -2.18 -23.47
CA ALA A 130 1.33 -3.15 -22.38
C ALA A 130 0.07 -3.08 -21.48
N THR A 131 -0.66 -1.97 -21.48
CA THR A 131 -1.81 -1.76 -20.59
C THR A 131 -3.16 -1.80 -21.31
N LEU A 132 -3.22 -1.29 -22.54
CA LEU A 132 -4.46 -1.18 -23.32
C LEU A 132 -4.48 -2.15 -24.52
N GLY A 133 -3.35 -2.72 -24.87
CA GLY A 133 -3.18 -3.49 -26.11
C GLY A 133 -2.75 -2.63 -27.30
N ARG A 134 -2.13 -3.28 -28.29
CA ARG A 134 -1.58 -2.64 -29.48
C ARG A 134 -2.67 -1.99 -30.37
N ASP A 135 -3.81 -2.63 -30.52
CA ASP A 135 -4.87 -2.21 -31.44
C ASP A 135 -5.48 -0.85 -31.07
N VAL A 136 -5.58 -0.56 -29.76
CA VAL A 136 -6.08 0.72 -29.25
C VAL A 136 -5.20 1.89 -29.67
N LEU A 137 -3.92 1.65 -29.97
CA LEU A 137 -2.96 2.69 -30.37
C LEU A 137 -3.02 3.04 -31.86
N THR A 138 -3.59 2.19 -32.71
CA THR A 138 -3.57 2.34 -34.18
C THR A 138 -3.88 3.75 -34.68
N PRO A 139 -4.90 4.48 -34.15
CA PRO A 139 -5.21 5.83 -34.63
C PRO A 139 -4.16 6.91 -34.26
N PHE A 140 -3.20 6.59 -33.41
CA PHE A 140 -2.25 7.55 -32.82
C PHE A 140 -0.80 7.28 -33.22
N LEU A 141 -0.56 6.22 -34.00
CA LEU A 141 0.77 5.80 -34.45
C LEU A 141 1.13 6.39 -35.80
N TYR A 142 2.39 6.76 -35.97
CA TYR A 142 2.98 6.97 -37.28
C TYR A 142 3.24 5.60 -37.93
N PRO A 143 3.34 5.51 -39.29
CA PRO A 143 3.53 4.25 -39.99
C PRO A 143 4.74 3.45 -39.47
N ASP A 144 5.89 4.10 -39.26
CA ASP A 144 7.12 3.51 -38.73
C ASP A 144 6.98 3.05 -37.27
N GLU A 145 6.18 3.74 -36.43
CA GLU A 145 5.86 3.32 -35.06
C GLU A 145 4.97 2.08 -35.06
N ALA A 146 4.01 1.99 -36.00
CA ALA A 146 3.13 0.83 -36.12
C ALA A 146 3.94 -0.41 -36.47
N GLU A 147 4.77 -0.37 -37.53
CA GLU A 147 5.64 -1.48 -37.93
C GLU A 147 6.64 -1.87 -36.82
N TRP A 148 7.18 -0.88 -36.10
CA TRP A 148 8.07 -1.13 -34.97
C TRP A 148 7.37 -1.87 -33.83
N LEU A 149 6.19 -1.41 -33.40
CA LEU A 149 5.42 -2.09 -32.36
C LEU A 149 5.01 -3.50 -32.78
N ASP A 150 4.58 -3.69 -34.04
CA ASP A 150 4.20 -5.00 -34.56
C ASP A 150 5.36 -6.00 -34.51
N ARG A 151 6.58 -5.59 -34.89
CA ARG A 151 7.80 -6.41 -34.73
C ARG A 151 8.07 -6.77 -33.27
N LEU A 152 7.90 -5.81 -32.34
CA LEU A 152 8.12 -6.07 -30.91
C LEU A 152 7.12 -7.05 -30.30
N MET A 153 5.86 -7.02 -30.77
CA MET A 153 4.82 -7.93 -30.32
C MET A 153 5.06 -9.40 -30.70
N THR A 154 5.92 -9.67 -31.70
CA THR A 154 6.32 -11.04 -32.07
C THR A 154 7.45 -11.61 -31.19
N ILE A 155 8.09 -10.77 -30.36
CA ILE A 155 9.17 -11.21 -29.50
C ILE A 155 8.60 -11.99 -28.31
N GLU A 156 8.92 -13.27 -28.22
CA GLU A 156 8.62 -14.07 -27.05
C GLU A 156 9.50 -13.65 -25.88
N ARG A 157 8.92 -13.27 -24.74
CA ARG A 157 9.69 -12.88 -23.56
C ARG A 157 10.68 -13.96 -23.08
N ALA A 158 10.36 -15.23 -23.32
CA ALA A 158 11.25 -16.34 -22.98
C ALA A 158 12.58 -16.30 -23.76
N SER A 159 12.62 -15.69 -24.95
CA SER A 159 13.83 -15.54 -25.77
C SER A 159 14.74 -14.38 -25.31
N LEU A 160 14.24 -13.48 -24.46
CA LEU A 160 15.04 -12.38 -23.93
C LEU A 160 16.12 -12.88 -22.97
N ALA A 161 17.27 -12.22 -22.97
CA ALA A 161 18.31 -12.49 -21.98
C ALA A 161 17.75 -12.46 -20.55
N PRO A 162 18.17 -13.37 -19.64
CA PRO A 162 17.61 -13.48 -18.29
C PRO A 162 17.57 -12.15 -17.53
N ARG A 163 18.61 -11.32 -17.65
CA ARG A 163 18.70 -10.00 -17.04
C ARG A 163 17.61 -9.04 -17.56
N VAL A 164 17.34 -9.04 -18.86
CA VAL A 164 16.31 -8.20 -19.47
C VAL A 164 14.94 -8.66 -19.04
N ARG A 165 14.70 -9.97 -19.07
CA ARG A 165 13.44 -10.59 -18.65
C ARG A 165 13.12 -10.31 -17.18
N ALA A 166 14.11 -10.35 -16.30
CA ALA A 166 13.94 -10.07 -14.87
C ALA A 166 13.54 -8.62 -14.58
N ASN A 167 13.93 -7.66 -15.41
CA ASN A 167 13.65 -6.23 -15.19
C ASN A 167 14.09 -5.73 -13.79
N LEU A 168 15.24 -6.21 -13.31
CA LEU A 168 15.81 -5.87 -12.01
C LEU A 168 17.17 -5.15 -12.19
N PRO A 169 17.58 -4.31 -11.22
CA PRO A 169 18.97 -3.88 -11.11
C PRO A 169 19.87 -5.09 -10.91
N GLU A 170 21.10 -5.04 -11.43
CA GLU A 170 22.05 -6.16 -11.40
C GLU A 170 22.29 -6.68 -9.98
N TRP A 171 22.64 -5.79 -9.06
CA TRP A 171 22.89 -6.15 -7.66
C TRP A 171 21.73 -6.91 -6.98
N LEU A 172 20.47 -6.53 -7.30
CA LEU A 172 19.29 -7.18 -6.74
C LEU A 172 19.07 -8.56 -7.37
N HIS A 173 19.24 -8.65 -8.68
CA HIS A 173 19.13 -9.91 -9.41
C HIS A 173 20.17 -10.94 -8.92
N GLU A 174 21.43 -10.53 -8.75
CA GLU A 174 22.50 -11.37 -8.23
C GLU A 174 22.23 -11.86 -6.80
N GLN A 175 21.77 -11.00 -5.91
CA GLN A 175 21.42 -11.40 -4.55
C GLN A 175 20.27 -12.40 -4.49
N LEU A 176 19.25 -12.23 -5.32
CA LEU A 176 18.12 -13.17 -5.40
C LEU A 176 18.54 -14.51 -6.00
N LEU A 177 19.38 -14.50 -7.06
CA LEU A 177 19.93 -15.71 -7.65
C LEU A 177 20.78 -16.50 -6.66
N ALA A 178 21.67 -15.82 -5.94
CA ALA A 178 22.55 -16.46 -4.96
C ALA A 178 21.77 -17.10 -3.81
N ARG A 179 20.63 -16.49 -3.43
CA ARG A 179 19.80 -16.98 -2.32
C ARG A 179 18.82 -18.08 -2.74
N HIS A 180 18.14 -17.91 -3.86
CA HIS A 180 16.98 -18.70 -4.22
C HIS A 180 17.13 -19.53 -5.50
N GLY A 181 18.19 -19.31 -6.28
CA GLY A 181 18.39 -19.93 -7.58
C GLY A 181 17.52 -19.34 -8.71
N ASP A 182 17.73 -19.87 -9.92
CA ASP A 182 17.15 -19.32 -11.15
C ASP A 182 15.62 -19.38 -11.20
N ALA A 183 15.04 -20.56 -10.93
CA ALA A 183 13.61 -20.79 -11.09
C ALA A 183 12.77 -19.87 -10.17
N PHE A 184 13.15 -19.77 -8.91
CA PHE A 184 12.48 -18.91 -7.94
C PHE A 184 12.63 -17.43 -8.29
N THR A 185 13.84 -17.01 -8.64
CA THR A 185 14.13 -15.61 -9.00
C THR A 185 13.37 -15.18 -10.25
N ALA A 186 13.29 -16.04 -11.26
CA ALA A 186 12.50 -15.78 -12.45
C ALA A 186 11.00 -15.65 -12.15
N ALA A 187 10.43 -16.58 -11.35
CA ALA A 187 9.03 -16.55 -10.98
C ALA A 187 8.68 -15.31 -10.14
N LEU A 188 9.54 -14.93 -9.20
CA LEU A 188 9.39 -13.72 -8.38
C LEU A 188 9.47 -12.45 -9.25
N ALA A 189 10.44 -12.37 -10.15
CA ALA A 189 10.60 -11.25 -11.07
C ALA A 189 9.38 -11.09 -11.99
N ASP A 190 8.85 -12.18 -12.55
CA ASP A 190 7.63 -12.16 -13.37
C ASP A 190 6.39 -11.73 -12.57
N ALA A 191 6.26 -12.15 -11.31
CA ALA A 191 5.19 -11.70 -10.44
C ALA A 191 5.24 -10.17 -10.19
N TRP A 192 6.42 -9.59 -10.07
CA TRP A 192 6.60 -8.14 -9.89
C TRP A 192 6.28 -7.30 -11.13
N LEU A 193 6.16 -7.91 -12.30
CA LEU A 193 5.72 -7.22 -13.52
C LEU A 193 4.20 -6.98 -13.56
N ARG A 194 3.45 -7.62 -12.68
CA ARG A 194 1.98 -7.49 -12.59
C ARG A 194 1.60 -6.50 -11.46
N PRO A 195 0.51 -5.73 -11.61
CA PRO A 195 -0.01 -4.92 -10.50
C PRO A 195 -0.45 -5.81 -9.33
N ALA A 196 -0.33 -5.28 -8.11
CA ALA A 196 -0.87 -5.95 -6.93
C ALA A 196 -2.41 -5.95 -6.94
N PRO A 197 -3.05 -6.97 -6.38
CA PRO A 197 -4.48 -6.96 -6.12
C PRO A 197 -4.85 -5.86 -5.11
N LEU A 198 -6.13 -5.55 -5.04
CA LEU A 198 -6.67 -4.64 -4.02
C LEU A 198 -7.28 -5.48 -2.90
N ASP A 199 -6.55 -5.56 -1.79
CA ASP A 199 -7.00 -6.25 -0.60
C ASP A 199 -7.53 -5.27 0.45
N LEU A 200 -8.60 -5.66 1.10
CA LEU A 200 -9.24 -4.96 2.20
C LEU A 200 -9.11 -5.79 3.46
N ARG A 201 -9.04 -5.12 4.61
CA ARG A 201 -9.21 -5.73 5.92
C ARG A 201 -10.52 -5.28 6.53
N VAL A 202 -11.30 -6.22 7.00
CA VAL A 202 -12.53 -5.96 7.76
C VAL A 202 -12.19 -5.52 9.18
N ASN A 203 -12.86 -4.50 9.67
CA ASN A 203 -12.79 -4.03 11.05
C ASN A 203 -13.72 -4.86 11.94
N LEU A 204 -13.16 -5.83 12.62
CA LEU A 204 -13.89 -6.76 13.49
C LEU A 204 -14.61 -6.12 14.70
N ILE A 205 -14.39 -4.84 14.96
CA ILE A 205 -15.17 -4.08 15.95
C ILE A 205 -16.55 -3.72 15.40
N LYS A 206 -16.66 -3.55 14.08
CA LYS A 206 -17.86 -3.02 13.43
C LYS A 206 -18.62 -4.01 12.57
N ALA A 207 -17.93 -5.00 12.00
CA ALA A 207 -18.55 -5.93 11.06
C ALA A 207 -17.88 -7.31 11.08
N ALA A 208 -18.61 -8.32 10.63
CA ALA A 208 -18.09 -9.61 10.24
C ALA A 208 -17.74 -9.60 8.74
N ARG A 209 -16.78 -10.44 8.32
CA ARG A 209 -16.32 -10.50 6.93
C ARG A 209 -17.44 -10.87 5.96
N GLU A 210 -18.27 -11.81 6.34
CA GLU A 210 -19.39 -12.32 5.54
C GLU A 210 -20.42 -11.23 5.27
N GLY A 211 -20.71 -10.37 6.26
CA GLY A 211 -21.60 -9.22 6.10
C GLY A 211 -21.03 -8.17 5.13
N VAL A 212 -19.71 -7.89 5.22
CA VAL A 212 -19.06 -6.95 4.30
C VAL A 212 -19.02 -7.51 2.87
N LEU A 213 -18.82 -8.83 2.68
CA LEU A 213 -18.88 -9.45 1.35
C LEU A 213 -20.27 -9.28 0.73
N ALA A 214 -21.34 -9.53 1.49
CA ALA A 214 -22.71 -9.32 1.01
C ALA A 214 -22.99 -7.85 0.66
N ASP A 215 -22.50 -6.90 1.45
CA ASP A 215 -22.64 -5.46 1.18
C ASP A 215 -21.87 -5.04 -0.09
N LEU A 216 -20.68 -5.62 -0.34
CA LEU A 216 -19.90 -5.37 -1.56
C LEU A 216 -20.62 -5.92 -2.79
N GLU A 217 -21.15 -7.13 -2.72
CA GLU A 217 -21.96 -7.74 -3.79
C GLU A 217 -23.21 -6.91 -4.09
N ALA A 218 -23.95 -6.48 -3.07
CA ALA A 218 -25.10 -5.59 -3.19
C ALA A 218 -24.74 -4.24 -3.84
N ALA A 219 -23.50 -3.78 -3.67
CA ALA A 219 -22.95 -2.59 -4.33
C ALA A 219 -22.47 -2.86 -5.78
N GLY A 220 -22.64 -4.08 -6.30
CA GLY A 220 -22.23 -4.47 -7.66
C GLY A 220 -20.72 -4.69 -7.80
N LEU A 221 -20.01 -4.93 -6.69
CA LEU A 221 -18.56 -5.18 -6.68
C LEU A 221 -18.29 -6.68 -6.51
N THR A 222 -17.44 -7.22 -7.37
CA THR A 222 -16.96 -8.59 -7.24
C THR A 222 -15.87 -8.64 -6.18
N ALA A 223 -16.11 -9.42 -5.14
CA ALA A 223 -15.22 -9.58 -4.00
C ALA A 223 -15.19 -11.03 -3.52
N GLU A 224 -14.03 -11.46 -3.02
CA GLU A 224 -13.85 -12.80 -2.45
C GLU A 224 -13.03 -12.73 -1.16
N PRO A 225 -13.15 -13.71 -0.24
CA PRO A 225 -12.23 -13.83 0.89
C PRO A 225 -10.80 -13.99 0.40
N THR A 226 -9.83 -13.31 1.05
CA THR A 226 -8.42 -13.63 0.79
C THR A 226 -8.09 -15.04 1.29
N PRO A 227 -7.15 -15.77 0.65
CA PRO A 227 -6.87 -17.16 0.94
C PRO A 227 -6.39 -17.46 2.38
N ILE A 228 -5.69 -16.50 3.00
CA ILE A 228 -4.95 -16.74 4.23
C ILE A 228 -5.50 -15.94 5.42
N ALA A 229 -5.64 -14.61 5.26
CA ALA A 229 -6.04 -13.75 6.37
C ALA A 229 -7.54 -13.86 6.69
N PRO A 230 -7.93 -14.16 7.96
CA PRO A 230 -9.35 -14.35 8.30
C PRO A 230 -10.22 -13.09 8.13
N THR A 231 -9.60 -11.92 8.09
CA THR A 231 -10.27 -10.61 7.93
C THR A 231 -10.12 -10.03 6.54
N GLY A 232 -9.43 -10.73 5.65
CA GLY A 232 -9.09 -10.25 4.33
C GLY A 232 -10.23 -10.44 3.31
N ILE A 233 -10.39 -9.45 2.44
CA ILE A 233 -11.26 -9.48 1.25
C ILE A 233 -10.46 -8.97 0.07
N ARG A 234 -10.50 -9.67 -1.05
CA ARG A 234 -9.88 -9.26 -2.32
C ARG A 234 -10.94 -8.74 -3.27
N LEU A 235 -10.71 -7.55 -3.83
CA LEU A 235 -11.61 -6.96 -4.84
C LEU A 235 -11.11 -7.24 -6.25
N ALA A 236 -12.05 -7.56 -7.13
CA ALA A 236 -11.80 -7.49 -8.56
C ALA A 236 -11.77 -6.01 -9.01
N GLY A 237 -10.65 -5.58 -9.61
CA GLY A 237 -10.47 -4.21 -10.08
C GLY A 237 -10.15 -3.19 -8.97
N LYS A 238 -10.31 -1.91 -9.29
CA LYS A 238 -9.96 -0.77 -8.41
C LYS A 238 -11.10 0.24 -8.34
N PRO A 239 -12.19 -0.06 -7.63
CA PRO A 239 -13.31 0.86 -7.46
C PRO A 239 -12.93 2.10 -6.66
N ALA A 240 -13.76 3.15 -6.74
CA ALA A 240 -13.60 4.37 -5.95
C ALA A 240 -14.01 4.14 -4.48
N LEU A 241 -13.14 3.51 -3.69
CA LEU A 241 -13.42 3.09 -2.30
C LEU A 241 -13.90 4.24 -1.39
N ASN A 242 -13.39 5.44 -1.60
CA ASN A 242 -13.76 6.63 -0.82
C ASN A 242 -15.24 7.04 -0.97
N GLN A 243 -15.95 6.46 -1.92
CA GLN A 243 -17.40 6.66 -2.13
C GLN A 243 -18.24 5.54 -1.50
N LEU A 244 -17.64 4.44 -1.08
CA LEU A 244 -18.35 3.31 -0.49
C LEU A 244 -18.71 3.59 0.96
N PRO A 245 -19.99 3.42 1.36
CA PRO A 245 -20.43 3.63 2.74
C PRO A 245 -19.62 2.82 3.76
N MET A 246 -19.29 1.56 3.44
CA MET A 246 -18.50 0.69 4.31
C MET A 246 -17.09 1.21 4.55
N PHE A 247 -16.47 1.89 3.58
CA PHE A 247 -15.16 2.52 3.76
C PHE A 247 -15.28 3.82 4.57
N VAL A 248 -16.25 4.67 4.24
CA VAL A 248 -16.49 5.94 4.94
C VAL A 248 -16.81 5.71 6.40
N ASN A 249 -17.60 4.67 6.71
CA ASN A 249 -18.00 4.30 8.07
C ASN A 249 -16.95 3.45 8.81
N GLY A 250 -15.82 3.13 8.18
CA GLY A 250 -14.71 2.41 8.80
C GLY A 250 -14.98 0.93 9.10
N LEU A 251 -15.84 0.28 8.30
CA LEU A 251 -16.03 -1.16 8.34
C LEU A 251 -14.87 -1.89 7.66
N ILE A 252 -14.22 -1.22 6.71
CA ILE A 252 -13.08 -1.75 5.95
C ILE A 252 -11.92 -0.76 5.89
N GLU A 253 -10.72 -1.29 5.75
CA GLU A 253 -9.47 -0.56 5.50
C GLU A 253 -8.71 -1.22 4.34
N VAL A 254 -8.04 -0.43 3.50
CA VAL A 254 -7.13 -0.98 2.48
C VAL A 254 -5.87 -1.49 3.17
N GLN A 255 -5.62 -2.79 3.05
CA GLN A 255 -4.42 -3.41 3.58
C GLN A 255 -4.16 -4.74 2.88
N ASP A 256 -2.92 -4.90 2.36
CA ASP A 256 -2.46 -6.16 1.78
C ASP A 256 -2.62 -7.32 2.76
N GLU A 257 -2.98 -8.50 2.25
CA GLU A 257 -3.22 -9.70 3.06
C GLU A 257 -2.00 -10.08 3.90
N GLY A 258 -0.78 -10.03 3.34
CA GLY A 258 0.45 -10.32 4.07
C GLY A 258 0.67 -9.34 5.24
N SER A 259 0.35 -8.06 5.04
CA SER A 259 0.42 -7.06 6.13
C SER A 259 -0.59 -7.32 7.25
N GLN A 260 -1.74 -7.96 6.97
CA GLN A 260 -2.70 -8.38 8.00
C GLN A 260 -2.12 -9.53 8.85
N LEU A 261 -1.42 -10.49 8.22
CA LEU A 261 -0.82 -11.64 8.91
C LEU A 261 0.22 -11.23 9.95
N LEU A 262 0.96 -10.13 9.72
CA LEU A 262 1.92 -9.60 10.70
C LEU A 262 1.24 -9.26 12.04
N CYS A 263 0.00 -8.77 12.01
CA CYS A 263 -0.76 -8.48 13.23
C CYS A 263 -1.22 -9.77 13.93
N HIS A 264 -1.51 -10.83 13.18
CA HIS A 264 -1.84 -12.14 13.72
C HIS A 264 -0.61 -12.83 14.37
N LEU A 265 0.60 -12.64 13.84
CA LEU A 265 1.83 -13.12 14.46
C LEU A 265 2.08 -12.47 15.83
N LEU A 266 1.73 -11.21 16.00
CA LEU A 266 1.80 -10.57 17.31
C LEU A 266 0.79 -11.20 18.29
N ALA A 267 -0.37 -11.63 17.81
CA ALA A 267 -1.45 -12.26 18.58
C ALA A 267 -1.83 -11.49 19.86
N PRO A 268 -2.15 -10.17 19.77
CA PRO A 268 -2.42 -9.38 20.96
C PRO A 268 -3.70 -9.81 21.66
N ARG A 269 -3.73 -9.72 22.99
CA ARG A 269 -4.86 -10.14 23.83
C ARG A 269 -5.58 -8.91 24.41
N ARG A 270 -6.82 -9.13 24.83
CA ARG A 270 -7.59 -8.11 25.55
C ARG A 270 -6.89 -7.67 26.84
N GLY A 271 -6.87 -6.37 27.10
CA GLY A 271 -6.31 -5.79 28.31
C GLY A 271 -4.79 -5.63 28.31
N GLU A 272 -4.07 -6.16 27.31
CA GLU A 272 -2.61 -6.02 27.21
C GLU A 272 -2.16 -4.58 26.91
N MET A 273 -0.92 -4.29 27.23
CA MET A 273 -0.19 -3.11 26.76
C MET A 273 0.63 -3.48 25.53
N VAL A 274 0.28 -2.90 24.39
CA VAL A 274 0.86 -3.21 23.09
C VAL A 274 1.50 -1.97 22.49
N VAL A 275 2.59 -2.15 21.74
CA VAL A 275 3.26 -1.09 20.98
C VAL A 275 3.33 -1.48 19.50
N ASP A 276 2.88 -0.60 18.63
CA ASP A 276 3.23 -0.56 17.21
C ASP A 276 4.37 0.46 17.07
N PHE A 277 5.60 -0.04 16.91
CA PHE A 277 6.82 0.78 17.07
C PHE A 277 7.12 1.67 15.86
N CYS A 278 6.64 1.31 14.68
CA CYS A 278 6.78 2.06 13.42
C CYS A 278 5.41 2.22 12.75
N ALA A 279 4.48 2.86 13.45
CA ALA A 279 3.06 2.82 13.14
C ALA A 279 2.66 3.41 11.77
N GLY A 280 3.46 4.33 11.24
CA GLY A 280 3.16 4.98 9.97
C GLY A 280 1.80 5.68 9.98
N ALA A 281 0.99 5.39 8.96
CA ALA A 281 -0.40 5.87 8.86
C ALA A 281 -1.40 4.96 9.61
N GLY A 282 -0.94 4.01 10.43
CA GLY A 282 -1.76 3.24 11.36
C GLY A 282 -2.45 2.01 10.79
N GLY A 283 -2.05 1.50 9.63
CA GLY A 283 -2.68 0.31 9.04
C GLY A 283 -2.66 -0.89 9.99
N LYS A 284 -1.49 -1.23 10.53
CA LYS A 284 -1.29 -2.30 11.50
C LYS A 284 -1.82 -1.92 12.89
N THR A 285 -1.63 -0.67 13.33
CA THR A 285 -2.21 -0.15 14.57
C THR A 285 -3.71 -0.42 14.67
N LEU A 286 -4.47 -0.08 13.61
CA LEU A 286 -5.92 -0.30 13.58
C LEU A 286 -6.29 -1.80 13.60
N ALA A 287 -5.48 -2.66 12.97
CA ALA A 287 -5.65 -4.11 13.04
C ALA A 287 -5.44 -4.63 14.46
N LEU A 288 -4.34 -4.24 15.11
CA LEU A 288 -4.02 -4.61 16.49
C LEU A 288 -5.11 -4.16 17.46
N GLY A 289 -5.55 -2.90 17.36
CA GLY A 289 -6.63 -2.37 18.19
C GLY A 289 -7.93 -3.15 18.05
N ALA A 290 -8.26 -3.59 16.83
CA ALA A 290 -9.43 -4.43 16.57
C ALA A 290 -9.27 -5.84 17.15
N LEU A 291 -8.10 -6.49 17.02
CA LEU A 291 -7.79 -7.79 17.65
C LEU A 291 -7.87 -7.72 19.19
N MET A 292 -7.43 -6.62 19.79
CA MET A 292 -7.55 -6.34 21.22
C MET A 292 -9.01 -6.03 21.64
N ARG A 293 -9.95 -5.97 20.72
CA ARG A 293 -11.33 -5.57 20.97
C ARG A 293 -11.47 -4.20 21.63
N SER A 294 -10.61 -3.26 21.22
CA SER A 294 -10.56 -1.88 21.77
C SER A 294 -10.35 -1.81 23.29
N THR A 295 -9.66 -2.81 23.87
CA THR A 295 -9.34 -2.87 25.29
C THR A 295 -7.85 -2.79 25.54
N GLY A 296 -7.41 -2.59 26.78
CA GLY A 296 -6.00 -2.41 27.10
C GLY A 296 -5.46 -1.08 26.59
N ARG A 297 -4.17 -1.05 26.23
CA ARG A 297 -3.51 0.17 25.75
C ARG A 297 -2.60 -0.13 24.57
N LEU A 298 -2.84 0.54 23.45
CA LEU A 298 -2.03 0.40 22.23
C LEU A 298 -1.33 1.73 21.92
N TYR A 299 -0.03 1.75 22.07
CA TYR A 299 0.80 2.89 21.66
C TYR A 299 1.17 2.75 20.18
N ALA A 300 1.01 3.82 19.42
CA ALA A 300 1.40 3.93 18.03
C ALA A 300 2.55 4.94 17.89
N PHE A 301 3.79 4.45 17.83
CA PHE A 301 4.98 5.29 17.71
C PHE A 301 5.36 5.53 16.27
N ASP A 302 5.71 6.75 15.92
CA ASP A 302 6.35 7.09 14.66
C ASP A 302 7.17 8.38 14.81
N VAL A 303 8.23 8.52 14.03
CA VAL A 303 9.07 9.72 13.95
C VAL A 303 8.49 10.80 13.02
N SER A 304 7.41 10.52 12.32
CA SER A 304 6.78 11.42 11.35
C SER A 304 5.41 11.91 11.82
N ASP A 305 5.34 13.19 12.23
CA ASP A 305 4.07 13.82 12.59
C ASP A 305 3.05 13.77 11.43
N LYS A 306 3.52 13.92 10.19
CA LYS A 306 2.67 13.79 9.00
C LYS A 306 2.01 12.41 8.90
N ARG A 307 2.76 11.33 9.15
CA ARG A 307 2.21 9.96 9.12
C ARG A 307 1.21 9.73 10.25
N LEU A 308 1.54 10.14 11.46
CA LEU A 308 0.60 10.11 12.59
C LEU A 308 -0.63 11.01 12.37
N GLY A 309 -0.46 12.13 11.69
CA GLY A 309 -1.56 12.97 11.23
C GLY A 309 -2.56 12.24 10.33
N ASN A 310 -2.05 11.36 9.44
CA ASN A 310 -2.88 10.51 8.58
C ASN A 310 -3.59 9.37 9.35
N LEU A 311 -3.07 8.94 10.49
CA LEU A 311 -3.74 7.98 11.38
C LEU A 311 -5.01 8.56 12.02
N LYS A 312 -5.02 9.85 12.41
CA LYS A 312 -6.12 10.48 13.16
C LYS A 312 -7.51 10.28 12.53
N PRO A 313 -7.75 10.61 11.25
CA PRO A 313 -9.08 10.42 10.64
C PRO A 313 -9.45 8.93 10.49
N ARG A 314 -8.48 8.05 10.29
CA ARG A 314 -8.69 6.60 10.22
C ARG A 314 -9.08 6.04 11.59
N LEU A 315 -8.42 6.49 12.64
CA LEU A 315 -8.73 6.12 14.02
C LEU A 315 -10.15 6.58 14.39
N ALA A 316 -10.52 7.83 14.08
CA ALA A 316 -11.85 8.35 14.35
C ALA A 316 -12.96 7.50 13.71
N ARG A 317 -12.80 7.10 12.43
CA ARG A 317 -13.80 6.25 11.77
C ARG A 317 -13.78 4.79 12.21
N SER A 318 -12.66 4.30 12.77
CA SER A 318 -12.52 2.89 13.17
C SER A 318 -13.36 2.51 14.38
N GLY A 319 -13.70 3.46 15.26
CA GLY A 319 -14.39 3.22 16.53
C GLY A 319 -13.49 2.69 17.64
N LEU A 320 -12.17 2.67 17.46
CA LEU A 320 -11.21 2.26 18.48
C LEU A 320 -10.97 3.39 19.50
N SER A 321 -10.92 3.03 20.78
CA SER A 321 -10.68 3.97 21.91
C SER A 321 -9.38 3.72 22.65
N ASN A 322 -8.69 2.60 22.35
CA ASN A 322 -7.49 2.16 23.09
C ASN A 322 -6.16 2.57 22.43
N VAL A 323 -6.18 3.34 21.33
CA VAL A 323 -5.01 3.73 20.55
C VAL A 323 -4.48 5.08 20.99
N HIS A 324 -3.18 5.15 21.26
CA HIS A 324 -2.46 6.35 21.69
C HIS A 324 -1.32 6.67 20.71
N PRO A 325 -1.54 7.53 19.69
CA PRO A 325 -0.48 7.98 18.81
C PRO A 325 0.54 8.83 19.56
N VAL A 326 1.82 8.53 19.39
CA VAL A 326 2.91 9.23 20.08
C VAL A 326 4.04 9.53 19.08
N LEU A 327 4.26 10.81 18.83
CA LEU A 327 5.42 11.27 18.10
C LEU A 327 6.68 11.08 18.94
N ILE A 328 7.66 10.40 18.39
CA ILE A 328 8.98 10.18 18.98
C ILE A 328 10.07 10.83 18.12
N ASP A 329 11.17 11.23 18.71
CA ASP A 329 12.27 11.83 17.96
C ASP A 329 13.18 10.76 17.32
N SER A 330 13.34 9.63 17.99
CA SER A 330 14.06 8.44 17.52
C SER A 330 13.66 7.23 18.35
N GLU A 331 14.23 6.05 18.04
CA GLU A 331 14.08 4.84 18.85
C GLU A 331 14.68 4.97 20.27
N HIS A 332 15.44 6.03 20.54
CA HIS A 332 16.04 6.32 21.85
C HIS A 332 15.30 7.38 22.67
N ASP A 333 14.13 7.84 22.20
CA ASP A 333 13.33 8.86 22.88
C ASP A 333 13.01 8.48 24.34
N ALA A 334 13.01 9.49 25.21
CA ALA A 334 12.71 9.32 26.63
C ALA A 334 11.30 8.75 26.88
N LYS A 335 10.34 9.02 25.99
CA LYS A 335 8.97 8.46 26.07
C LYS A 335 8.99 6.93 25.95
N ILE A 336 9.86 6.39 25.09
CA ILE A 336 10.08 4.96 24.93
C ILE A 336 10.71 4.38 26.18
N LYS A 337 11.81 4.99 26.68
CA LYS A 337 12.54 4.52 27.87
C LYS A 337 11.66 4.36 29.11
N ARG A 338 10.62 5.20 29.28
CA ARG A 338 9.66 5.12 30.40
C ARG A 338 8.80 3.85 30.38
N LEU A 339 8.72 3.18 29.25
CA LEU A 339 7.95 1.95 29.06
C LEU A 339 8.80 0.67 29.17
N ALA A 340 10.08 0.79 29.47
CA ALA A 340 11.00 -0.34 29.58
C ALA A 340 10.45 -1.42 30.55
N GLY A 341 10.41 -2.67 30.09
CA GLY A 341 9.95 -3.84 30.84
C GLY A 341 8.44 -3.84 31.20
N LYS A 342 7.61 -3.00 30.55
CA LYS A 342 6.19 -2.85 30.89
C LYS A 342 5.24 -3.36 29.79
N ILE A 343 5.74 -3.61 28.59
CA ILE A 343 4.93 -3.91 27.40
C ILE A 343 4.78 -5.42 27.24
N ASP A 344 3.55 -5.86 27.01
CA ASP A 344 3.24 -7.26 26.74
C ASP A 344 3.70 -7.69 25.35
N ARG A 345 3.45 -6.84 24.34
CA ARG A 345 3.76 -7.17 22.94
C ARG A 345 4.21 -5.94 22.17
N VAL A 346 5.20 -6.11 21.30
CA VAL A 346 5.72 -5.06 20.42
C VAL A 346 5.72 -5.57 18.98
N LEU A 347 5.05 -4.84 18.08
CA LEU A 347 5.20 -5.01 16.64
C LEU A 347 6.20 -3.98 16.11
N ILE A 348 7.18 -4.45 15.35
CA ILE A 348 8.12 -3.63 14.62
C ILE A 348 7.90 -3.88 13.13
N ASP A 349 7.14 -3.01 12.46
CA ASP A 349 7.10 -2.94 11.00
C ASP A 349 8.23 -2.03 10.54
N ALA A 350 9.44 -2.58 10.49
CA ALA A 350 10.67 -1.82 10.39
C ALA A 350 10.78 -1.02 9.08
N PRO A 351 11.33 0.21 9.10
CA PRO A 351 11.69 0.89 7.88
C PRO A 351 12.69 0.04 7.10
N CYS A 352 12.38 -0.26 5.84
CA CYS A 352 13.14 -1.18 5.01
C CYS A 352 13.20 -0.72 3.55
N SER A 353 13.92 -1.46 2.70
CA SER A 353 14.02 -1.18 1.28
C SER A 353 12.66 -1.17 0.55
N GLY A 354 11.67 -1.88 1.08
CA GLY A 354 10.35 -2.01 0.48
C GLY A 354 10.31 -2.92 -0.75
N LEU A 355 11.36 -3.67 -1.03
CA LEU A 355 11.50 -4.49 -2.24
C LEU A 355 10.48 -5.63 -2.34
N GLY A 356 9.79 -5.98 -1.26
CA GLY A 356 8.63 -6.87 -1.31
C GLY A 356 7.41 -6.26 -1.99
N THR A 357 7.30 -4.92 -2.04
CA THR A 357 6.11 -4.19 -2.53
C THR A 357 6.24 -3.71 -3.99
N LEU A 358 7.13 -4.31 -4.79
CA LEU A 358 7.42 -3.85 -6.15
C LEU A 358 6.21 -3.92 -7.10
N ARG A 359 5.19 -4.73 -6.81
CA ARG A 359 3.95 -4.73 -7.56
C ARG A 359 3.18 -3.40 -7.43
N ARG A 360 3.31 -2.73 -6.26
CA ARG A 360 2.70 -1.42 -5.96
C ARG A 360 3.64 -0.26 -6.27
N ASN A 361 4.91 -0.43 -5.91
CA ASN A 361 5.94 0.60 -5.96
C ASN A 361 7.12 0.16 -6.84
N PRO A 362 6.94 0.01 -8.17
CA PRO A 362 7.97 -0.54 -9.06
C PRO A 362 9.21 0.34 -9.19
N ASP A 363 9.14 1.60 -8.79
CA ASP A 363 10.26 2.53 -8.76
C ASP A 363 11.27 2.24 -7.64
N LEU A 364 10.85 1.54 -6.58
CA LEU A 364 11.74 1.22 -5.45
C LEU A 364 12.98 0.44 -5.90
N LYS A 365 12.85 -0.53 -6.78
CA LYS A 365 14.00 -1.30 -7.27
C LYS A 365 15.06 -0.44 -7.98
N TRP A 366 14.67 0.72 -8.52
CA TRP A 366 15.57 1.65 -9.19
C TRP A 366 16.11 2.75 -8.26
N ARG A 367 15.47 2.94 -7.12
CA ARG A 367 15.85 3.93 -6.11
C ARG A 367 16.74 3.36 -5.02
N GLN A 368 16.63 2.07 -4.75
CA GLN A 368 17.47 1.37 -3.78
C GLN A 368 18.84 1.03 -4.36
N THR A 369 19.83 1.05 -3.49
CA THR A 369 21.22 0.65 -3.77
C THR A 369 21.72 -0.25 -2.64
N PRO A 370 22.81 -1.01 -2.82
CA PRO A 370 23.44 -1.75 -1.73
C PRO A 370 23.77 -0.87 -0.51
N GLN A 371 24.19 0.39 -0.75
CA GLN A 371 24.51 1.34 0.32
C GLN A 371 23.27 1.73 1.12
N THR A 372 22.14 2.03 0.45
CA THR A 372 20.89 2.37 1.16
C THR A 372 20.34 1.18 1.96
N VAL A 373 20.53 -0.05 1.48
CA VAL A 373 20.19 -1.27 2.24
C VAL A 373 21.06 -1.39 3.50
N LEU A 374 22.37 -1.16 3.38
CA LEU A 374 23.29 -1.19 4.55
C LEU A 374 22.89 -0.17 5.63
N GLU A 375 22.52 1.04 5.23
CA GLU A 375 22.06 2.09 6.17
C GLU A 375 20.73 1.67 6.85
N LEU A 376 19.83 1.03 6.10
CA LEU A 376 18.56 0.54 6.63
C LEU A 376 18.78 -0.63 7.62
N THR A 377 19.71 -1.56 7.34
CA THR A 377 20.00 -2.68 8.25
C THR A 377 20.53 -2.19 9.58
N ALA A 378 21.42 -1.19 9.60
CA ALA A 378 21.91 -0.58 10.83
C ALA A 378 20.76 0.07 11.63
N LYS A 379 19.83 0.74 10.95
CA LYS A 379 18.64 1.34 11.57
C LYS A 379 17.68 0.29 12.13
N GLN A 380 17.46 -0.79 11.40
CA GLN A 380 16.61 -1.92 11.79
C GLN A 380 17.14 -2.59 13.05
N ALA A 381 18.43 -2.86 13.10
CA ALA A 381 19.10 -3.42 14.30
C ALA A 381 18.92 -2.51 15.53
N SER A 382 19.13 -1.20 15.38
CA SER A 382 18.92 -0.21 16.44
C SER A 382 17.47 -0.16 16.95
N ILE A 383 16.50 -0.22 16.03
CA ILE A 383 15.07 -0.24 16.36
C ILE A 383 14.70 -1.53 17.11
N LEU A 384 15.14 -2.70 16.64
CA LEU A 384 14.86 -3.98 17.30
C LEU A 384 15.42 -3.98 18.72
N GLU A 385 16.65 -3.50 18.91
CA GLU A 385 17.32 -3.35 20.20
C GLU A 385 16.53 -2.45 21.18
N ALA A 386 16.05 -1.31 20.68
CA ALA A 386 15.28 -0.37 21.50
C ALA A 386 13.89 -0.90 21.85
N ALA A 387 13.22 -1.56 20.91
CA ALA A 387 11.89 -2.12 21.09
C ALA A 387 11.90 -3.34 22.02
N ALA A 388 12.92 -4.20 21.94
CA ALA A 388 13.08 -5.36 22.82
C ALA A 388 13.15 -4.96 24.31
N ARG A 389 13.77 -3.83 24.64
CA ARG A 389 13.84 -3.32 26.01
C ARG A 389 12.50 -2.97 26.63
N LEU A 390 11.47 -2.76 25.81
CA LEU A 390 10.11 -2.44 26.27
C LEU A 390 9.40 -3.68 26.85
N VAL A 391 9.75 -4.86 26.34
CA VAL A 391 9.02 -6.09 26.57
C VAL A 391 9.33 -6.63 27.95
N LYS A 392 8.28 -6.96 28.71
CA LYS A 392 8.40 -7.62 30.01
C LYS A 392 8.82 -9.09 29.86
N PRO A 393 9.33 -9.75 30.91
CA PRO A 393 9.55 -11.20 30.89
C PRO A 393 8.29 -11.96 30.48
N GLY A 394 8.41 -12.92 29.57
CA GLY A 394 7.29 -13.65 28.95
C GLY A 394 6.53 -12.88 27.89
N GLY A 395 6.93 -11.65 27.55
CA GLY A 395 6.32 -10.87 26.48
C GLY A 395 6.90 -11.19 25.10
N ARG A 396 6.31 -10.62 24.05
CA ARG A 396 6.59 -10.96 22.65
C ARG A 396 6.97 -9.74 21.81
N VAL A 397 7.96 -9.90 20.95
CA VAL A 397 8.28 -8.98 19.86
C VAL A 397 8.02 -9.67 18.52
N VAL A 398 7.40 -8.97 17.59
CA VAL A 398 7.38 -9.37 16.18
C VAL A 398 8.20 -8.35 15.40
N TYR A 399 9.32 -8.79 14.84
CA TYR A 399 10.11 -8.03 13.90
C TYR A 399 9.64 -8.37 12.48
N ALA A 400 9.28 -7.36 11.71
CA ALA A 400 8.78 -7.52 10.36
C ALA A 400 9.32 -6.46 9.39
N THR A 401 9.41 -6.83 8.13
CA THR A 401 9.75 -5.95 7.00
C THR A 401 8.88 -6.27 5.78
N CYS A 402 8.75 -5.31 4.87
CA CYS A 402 8.28 -5.56 3.51
C CYS A 402 9.47 -5.69 2.53
N SER A 403 10.52 -6.41 2.93
CA SER A 403 11.70 -6.70 2.14
C SER A 403 11.81 -8.20 1.82
N VAL A 404 12.52 -8.53 0.75
CA VAL A 404 12.87 -9.91 0.36
C VAL A 404 14.36 -10.21 0.57
N LEU A 405 15.10 -9.27 1.11
CA LEU A 405 16.56 -9.39 1.32
C LEU A 405 16.86 -10.03 2.67
N GLU A 406 17.71 -11.06 2.67
CA GLU A 406 18.18 -11.70 3.92
C GLU A 406 18.84 -10.70 4.87
N ALA A 407 19.60 -9.74 4.32
CA ALA A 407 20.28 -8.72 5.11
C ALA A 407 19.34 -7.89 6.00
N GLU A 408 18.11 -7.62 5.53
CA GLU A 408 17.10 -6.88 6.28
C GLU A 408 16.21 -7.79 7.14
N ASN A 409 16.27 -9.08 6.96
CA ASN A 409 15.36 -10.09 7.50
C ASN A 409 16.08 -11.01 8.50
N GLU A 410 16.42 -12.21 8.08
CA GLU A 410 16.99 -13.25 8.94
C GLU A 410 18.34 -12.83 9.56
N ALA A 411 19.14 -12.05 8.84
CA ALA A 411 20.43 -11.59 9.35
C ALA A 411 20.27 -10.69 10.58
N ILE A 412 19.27 -9.77 10.58
CA ILE A 412 18.96 -8.91 11.71
C ILE A 412 18.52 -9.73 12.92
N VAL A 413 17.63 -10.70 12.72
CA VAL A 413 17.10 -11.56 13.79
C VAL A 413 18.22 -12.44 14.38
N ARG A 414 19.05 -13.04 13.54
CA ARG A 414 20.17 -13.90 13.94
C ARG A 414 21.21 -13.11 14.77
N ASP A 415 21.58 -11.91 14.30
CA ASP A 415 22.50 -11.04 15.03
C ASP A 415 21.92 -10.62 16.39
N PHE A 416 20.65 -10.24 16.45
CA PHE A 416 19.99 -9.91 17.72
C PHE A 416 20.01 -11.09 18.70
N LEU A 417 19.60 -12.28 18.28
CA LEU A 417 19.56 -13.47 19.12
C LEU A 417 20.94 -13.90 19.63
N SER A 418 22.01 -13.66 18.86
CA SER A 418 23.38 -13.96 19.28
C SER A 418 23.84 -13.11 20.47
N ARG A 419 23.22 -11.94 20.66
CA ARG A 419 23.57 -10.98 21.73
C ARG A 419 22.57 -10.96 22.89
N HIS A 420 21.40 -11.61 22.74
CA HIS A 420 20.30 -11.59 23.70
C HIS A 420 19.84 -13.00 24.06
N ALA A 421 20.57 -13.64 24.97
CA ALA A 421 20.26 -14.99 25.44
C ALA A 421 18.92 -15.08 26.21
N ASP A 422 18.36 -13.95 26.62
CA ASP A 422 17.04 -13.85 27.25
C ASP A 422 15.88 -13.82 26.22
N TYR A 423 16.18 -13.89 24.92
CA TYR A 423 15.19 -14.02 23.85
C TYR A 423 15.31 -15.35 23.13
N ARG A 424 14.17 -15.90 22.72
CA ARG A 424 14.10 -17.08 21.85
C ARG A 424 13.24 -16.80 20.62
N LEU A 425 13.55 -17.46 19.52
CA LEU A 425 12.70 -17.49 18.34
C LEU A 425 11.53 -18.47 18.58
N VAL A 426 10.32 -18.06 18.20
CA VAL A 426 9.11 -18.90 18.22
C VAL A 426 8.72 -19.19 16.78
N PRO A 427 8.47 -20.44 16.40
CA PRO A 427 8.05 -20.76 15.05
C PRO A 427 6.81 -19.96 14.61
N ALA A 428 6.91 -19.24 13.50
CA ALA A 428 5.82 -18.41 12.99
C ALA A 428 4.59 -19.26 12.63
N ALA A 429 4.82 -20.48 12.11
CA ALA A 429 3.78 -21.43 11.78
C ALA A 429 2.96 -21.83 13.02
N GLU A 430 3.61 -22.10 14.16
CA GLU A 430 2.96 -22.44 15.44
C GLU A 430 2.01 -21.31 15.89
N VAL A 431 2.48 -20.07 15.87
CA VAL A 431 1.68 -18.90 16.29
C VAL A 431 0.45 -18.69 15.40
N LEU A 432 0.57 -18.93 14.09
CA LEU A 432 -0.54 -18.84 13.15
C LEU A 432 -1.51 -20.01 13.29
N ALA A 433 -0.99 -21.23 13.49
CA ALA A 433 -1.81 -22.44 13.68
C ALA A 433 -2.70 -22.36 14.93
N GLU A 434 -2.22 -21.76 16.04
CA GLU A 434 -3.02 -21.48 17.24
C GLU A 434 -4.28 -20.63 16.91
N GLN A 435 -4.23 -19.82 15.85
CA GLN A 435 -5.33 -19.00 15.37
C GLN A 435 -6.07 -19.63 14.18
N LYS A 436 -5.76 -20.88 13.84
CA LYS A 436 -6.32 -21.60 12.67
C LYS A 436 -6.01 -20.94 11.33
N ILE A 437 -4.85 -20.27 11.25
CA ILE A 437 -4.36 -19.64 10.02
C ILE A 437 -3.31 -20.57 9.41
N MET A 438 -3.58 -21.04 8.21
CA MET A 438 -2.67 -21.87 7.42
C MET A 438 -2.10 -21.07 6.26
N VAL A 439 -0.78 -21.03 6.15
CA VAL A 439 -0.09 -20.34 5.03
C VAL A 439 0.40 -21.41 4.05
N PRO A 440 -0.07 -21.41 2.81
CA PRO A 440 0.34 -22.41 1.82
C PRO A 440 1.86 -22.45 1.65
N GLY A 441 2.44 -23.64 1.72
CA GLY A 441 3.88 -23.83 1.54
C GLY A 441 4.77 -23.40 2.71
N LEU A 442 4.19 -22.93 3.82
CA LEU A 442 4.94 -22.68 5.05
C LEU A 442 5.09 -23.99 5.84
N PRO A 443 6.32 -24.49 6.10
CA PRO A 443 6.55 -25.65 6.95
C PRO A 443 6.03 -25.43 8.37
N ASP A 444 5.56 -26.51 9.03
CA ASP A 444 4.98 -26.44 10.38
C ASP A 444 5.99 -25.94 11.44
N ASP A 445 7.27 -26.18 11.21
CA ASP A 445 8.37 -25.73 12.08
C ASP A 445 9.07 -24.46 11.57
N ALA A 446 8.48 -23.77 10.58
CA ALA A 446 9.09 -22.58 9.97
C ALA A 446 9.40 -21.53 11.06
N PRO A 447 10.68 -21.16 11.23
CA PRO A 447 11.09 -20.24 12.29
C PRO A 447 10.58 -18.81 12.07
N SER A 448 10.31 -18.45 10.82
CA SER A 448 9.82 -17.13 10.42
C SER A 448 8.78 -17.25 9.30
N LEU A 449 7.97 -16.22 9.15
CA LEU A 449 7.06 -16.07 8.01
C LEU A 449 7.82 -15.36 6.87
N ALA A 450 7.88 -15.97 5.70
CA ALA A 450 8.35 -15.35 4.47
C ALA A 450 7.26 -15.45 3.40
N LEU A 451 6.75 -14.32 2.96
CA LEU A 451 5.72 -14.24 1.92
C LEU A 451 6.30 -13.70 0.62
N TYR A 452 5.90 -14.29 -0.48
CA TYR A 452 6.35 -13.90 -1.82
C TYR A 452 5.17 -13.80 -2.79
N PRO A 453 5.14 -12.80 -3.68
CA PRO A 453 4.02 -12.56 -4.59
C PRO A 453 3.66 -13.73 -5.50
N HIS A 454 4.65 -14.49 -5.97
CA HIS A 454 4.44 -15.62 -6.87
C HIS A 454 3.92 -16.89 -6.18
N LEU A 455 4.11 -17.00 -4.85
CA LEU A 455 3.64 -18.14 -4.06
C LEU A 455 2.31 -17.86 -3.35
N HIS A 456 2.17 -16.65 -2.77
CA HIS A 456 1.08 -16.32 -1.84
C HIS A 456 0.11 -15.28 -2.39
N GLN A 457 0.39 -14.68 -3.56
CA GLN A 457 -0.37 -13.58 -4.15
C GLN A 457 -0.46 -12.30 -3.28
N THR A 458 0.31 -12.24 -2.19
CA THR A 458 0.49 -11.06 -1.32
C THR A 458 1.66 -10.21 -1.81
N ASP A 459 1.91 -9.06 -1.21
CA ASP A 459 3.23 -8.43 -1.30
C ASP A 459 4.28 -9.30 -0.58
N GLY A 460 5.57 -9.04 -0.83
CA GLY A 460 6.66 -9.73 -0.14
C GLY A 460 6.79 -9.21 1.29
N PHE A 461 6.75 -10.11 2.28
CA PHE A 461 6.94 -9.80 3.68
C PHE A 461 7.83 -10.83 4.36
N PHE A 462 8.53 -10.36 5.38
CA PHE A 462 9.21 -11.20 6.34
C PHE A 462 8.72 -10.86 7.75
N ALA A 463 8.59 -11.88 8.62
CA ALA A 463 8.38 -11.65 10.05
C ALA A 463 8.94 -12.77 10.90
N ALA A 464 9.56 -12.40 12.02
CA ALA A 464 10.04 -13.30 13.06
C ALA A 464 9.38 -12.98 14.40
N VAL A 465 9.02 -14.00 15.14
CA VAL A 465 8.42 -13.90 16.48
C VAL A 465 9.46 -14.20 17.52
N LEU A 466 9.72 -13.25 18.40
CA LEU A 466 10.69 -13.33 19.49
C LEU A 466 9.96 -13.26 20.82
N GLU A 467 10.26 -14.16 21.73
CA GLU A 467 9.72 -14.13 23.09
C GLU A 467 10.86 -13.96 24.11
N ARG A 468 10.64 -13.06 25.07
CA ARG A 468 11.53 -12.86 26.19
C ARG A 468 11.32 -13.95 27.23
N ALA A 469 12.39 -14.56 27.74
CA ALA A 469 12.34 -15.51 28.84
C ALA A 469 11.61 -14.92 30.06
N ARG A 470 10.96 -15.79 30.84
CA ARG A 470 10.25 -15.42 32.08
C ARG A 470 11.19 -15.14 33.23
#